data_fcbf0c81714c7230e291f4575d42f5fe
#
_entry.id   fcbf0c81714c7230e291f4575d42f5fe
#
_cell.length_a   1.000
_cell.length_b   1.000
_cell.length_c   1.000
_cell.angle_alpha   90.00
_cell.angle_beta   90.00
_cell.angle_gamma   90.00
#
_symmetry.space_group_name_H-M   'P 1'
#
loop_
_entity.id
_entity.type
_entity.pdbx_description
1 polymer ?
#
loop_
_entity_poly.entity_id
_entity_poly.type
_entity_poly.pdbx_seq_one_letter_code
_entity_poly.pdbx_strand_id
1 'polypeptide(L)'
;YEVLIDKIKQNDEVIEAVPFISFQALATYQTVSKGISINGINVEAEKRVSILPDYMIYGSLDDLNKDNSIIIGSWLASYLGIFVGDKINITTSDIKSSIIGSYPKSVSLEVVGIFELRAEIDQSLALISHDLAQKFKSLKEETLSIRIKTSDLFIADKIAYNSIPDNTGLVSSSWKETHGTLFEAIQFEKLLIGLMLFLIVGVASILVLSTIVMTVKSKEREVGILKTIGANNNQLVMIFFFQGLMVSMIGLVFGLLIGLLITFN
;
A
#
# COMPACT_ATOMS: atom_id res chain seq x y z
N TYR A 1 -10.81 2.74 -26.49
CA TYR A 1 -10.14 2.15 -25.31
C TYR A 1 -9.03 1.17 -25.69
N GLU A 2 -9.24 0.27 -26.65
CA GLU A 2 -8.21 -0.68 -27.10
C GLU A 2 -6.94 0.03 -27.53
N VAL A 3 -7.04 1.08 -28.34
CA VAL A 3 -5.90 1.91 -28.76
C VAL A 3 -5.15 2.53 -27.58
N LEU A 4 -5.87 2.93 -26.52
CA LEU A 4 -5.26 3.48 -25.32
C LEU A 4 -4.55 2.40 -24.51
N ILE A 5 -5.15 1.22 -24.34
CA ILE A 5 -4.53 0.07 -23.67
C ILE A 5 -3.26 -0.35 -24.40
N ASP A 6 -3.29 -0.43 -25.73
CA ASP A 6 -2.12 -0.77 -26.53
C ASP A 6 -0.98 0.25 -26.38
N LYS A 7 -1.34 1.55 -26.32
CA LYS A 7 -0.36 2.62 -26.07
C LYS A 7 0.24 2.51 -24.66
N ILE A 8 -0.56 2.20 -23.65
CA ILE A 8 -0.10 2.02 -22.26
C ILE A 8 0.85 0.82 -22.16
N LYS A 9 0.54 -0.29 -22.85
CA LYS A 9 1.38 -1.51 -22.88
C LYS A 9 2.72 -1.32 -23.60
N GLN A 10 2.90 -0.28 -24.39
CA GLN A 10 4.19 0.04 -25.02
C GLN A 10 5.24 0.58 -24.02
N ASN A 11 4.84 0.91 -22.80
CA ASN A 11 5.77 1.35 -21.77
C ASN A 11 6.39 0.12 -21.09
N ASP A 12 7.72 0.00 -21.12
CA ASP A 12 8.48 -1.13 -20.54
C ASP A 12 8.26 -1.33 -19.03
N GLU A 13 7.81 -0.29 -18.33
CA GLU A 13 7.52 -0.32 -16.89
C GLU A 13 6.09 -0.84 -16.59
N VAL A 14 5.25 -1.05 -17.61
CA VAL A 14 3.90 -1.61 -17.51
C VAL A 14 3.93 -3.10 -17.75
N ILE A 15 3.56 -3.88 -16.76
CA ILE A 15 3.45 -5.34 -16.88
C ILE A 15 2.20 -5.73 -17.65
N GLU A 16 1.07 -5.10 -17.31
CA GLU A 16 -0.22 -5.38 -17.95
C GLU A 16 -1.19 -4.20 -17.76
N ALA A 17 -2.10 -4.03 -18.70
CA ALA A 17 -3.19 -3.05 -18.65
C ALA A 17 -4.50 -3.71 -19.09
N VAL A 18 -5.54 -3.63 -18.24
CA VAL A 18 -6.82 -4.31 -18.48
C VAL A 18 -8.00 -3.36 -18.23
N PRO A 19 -9.05 -3.42 -19.06
CA PRO A 19 -10.25 -2.65 -18.82
C PRO A 19 -11.08 -3.31 -17.71
N PHE A 20 -11.73 -2.49 -16.89
CA PHE A 20 -12.74 -2.94 -15.93
C PHE A 20 -13.84 -1.89 -15.76
N ILE A 21 -15.00 -2.32 -15.31
CA ILE A 21 -16.12 -1.43 -15.00
C ILE A 21 -16.30 -1.44 -13.49
N SER A 22 -16.28 -0.25 -12.85
CA SER A 22 -16.52 -0.14 -11.41
C SER A 22 -17.73 0.73 -11.13
N PHE A 23 -18.60 0.28 -10.24
CA PHE A 23 -19.76 1.05 -9.78
C PHE A 23 -20.19 0.64 -8.37
N GLN A 24 -20.93 1.54 -7.72
CA GLN A 24 -21.51 1.28 -6.40
C GLN A 24 -22.89 0.69 -6.55
N ALA A 25 -23.21 -0.27 -5.68
CA ALA A 25 -24.50 -0.93 -5.62
C ALA A 25 -24.89 -1.29 -4.19
N LEU A 26 -26.15 -1.58 -3.98
CA LEU A 26 -26.66 -2.15 -2.73
C LEU A 26 -26.85 -3.64 -2.89
N ALA A 27 -26.12 -4.41 -2.10
CA ALA A 27 -26.29 -5.86 -1.98
C ALA A 27 -27.31 -6.15 -0.88
N THR A 28 -28.34 -6.91 -1.23
CA THR A 28 -29.42 -7.28 -0.29
C THR A 28 -29.61 -8.79 -0.27
N TYR A 29 -29.57 -9.36 0.92
CA TYR A 29 -29.90 -10.75 1.17
C TYR A 29 -30.89 -10.83 2.33
N GLN A 30 -32.06 -11.44 2.08
CA GLN A 30 -33.18 -11.45 3.02
C GLN A 30 -33.54 -10.02 3.49
N THR A 31 -33.27 -9.69 4.76
CA THR A 31 -33.55 -8.37 5.36
C THR A 31 -32.30 -7.52 5.55
N VAL A 32 -31.11 -8.06 5.25
CA VAL A 32 -29.83 -7.37 5.46
C VAL A 32 -29.38 -6.75 4.15
N SER A 33 -28.94 -5.49 4.22
CA SER A 33 -28.43 -4.76 3.05
C SER A 33 -27.11 -4.08 3.38
N LYS A 34 -26.21 -4.04 2.41
CA LYS A 34 -24.91 -3.35 2.52
C LYS A 34 -24.54 -2.68 1.20
N GLY A 35 -23.99 -1.46 1.28
CA GLY A 35 -23.38 -0.79 0.14
C GLY A 35 -22.07 -1.49 -0.23
N ILE A 36 -21.90 -1.81 -1.52
CA ILE A 36 -20.74 -2.50 -2.05
C ILE A 36 -20.22 -1.84 -3.32
N SER A 37 -18.95 -2.05 -3.61
CA SER A 37 -18.33 -1.73 -4.89
C SER A 37 -18.32 -2.98 -5.77
N ILE A 38 -18.85 -2.88 -6.96
CA ILE A 38 -18.87 -3.97 -7.92
C ILE A 38 -17.87 -3.69 -9.02
N ASN A 39 -16.97 -4.63 -9.27
CA ASN A 39 -16.05 -4.62 -10.39
C ASN A 39 -16.47 -5.66 -11.44
N GLY A 40 -16.82 -5.18 -12.63
CA GLY A 40 -17.03 -6.01 -13.82
C GLY A 40 -15.69 -6.26 -14.50
N ILE A 41 -15.25 -7.50 -14.50
CA ILE A 41 -13.92 -7.93 -14.95
C ILE A 41 -13.99 -8.92 -16.11
N ASN A 42 -12.96 -8.89 -16.95
CA ASN A 42 -12.66 -10.00 -17.84
C ASN A 42 -11.81 -11.00 -17.06
N VAL A 43 -12.28 -12.22 -16.88
CA VAL A 43 -11.65 -13.25 -16.03
C VAL A 43 -10.22 -13.54 -16.44
N GLU A 44 -9.95 -13.73 -17.73
CA GLU A 44 -8.61 -14.04 -18.24
C GLU A 44 -7.63 -12.87 -18.10
N ALA A 45 -8.12 -11.66 -18.26
CA ALA A 45 -7.33 -10.46 -18.08
C ALA A 45 -7.04 -10.20 -16.58
N GLU A 46 -8.02 -10.39 -15.71
CA GLU A 46 -7.88 -10.21 -14.27
C GLU A 46 -6.85 -11.17 -13.65
N LYS A 47 -6.79 -12.42 -14.10
CA LYS A 47 -5.78 -13.39 -13.67
C LYS A 47 -4.34 -12.91 -13.88
N ARG A 48 -4.09 -12.04 -14.86
CA ARG A 48 -2.75 -11.50 -15.14
C ARG A 48 -2.37 -10.31 -14.26
N VAL A 49 -3.35 -9.54 -13.80
CA VAL A 49 -3.10 -8.30 -13.05
C VAL A 49 -3.34 -8.42 -11.56
N SER A 50 -4.25 -9.32 -11.14
CA SER A 50 -4.73 -9.43 -9.76
C SER A 50 -4.13 -10.64 -9.05
N ILE A 51 -4.06 -10.53 -7.72
CA ILE A 51 -3.71 -11.64 -6.82
C ILE A 51 -4.96 -12.43 -6.37
N LEU A 52 -6.16 -11.97 -6.72
CA LEU A 52 -7.42 -12.58 -6.28
C LEU A 52 -7.56 -14.08 -6.56
N PRO A 53 -7.05 -14.61 -7.70
CA PRO A 53 -7.10 -16.06 -7.96
C PRO A 53 -6.47 -16.91 -6.85
N ASP A 54 -5.38 -16.42 -6.24
CA ASP A 54 -4.65 -17.13 -5.19
C ASP A 54 -5.32 -17.05 -3.81
N TYR A 55 -6.30 -16.17 -3.67
CA TYR A 55 -7.00 -15.89 -2.41
C TYR A 55 -8.48 -16.32 -2.42
N MET A 56 -8.87 -17.17 -3.36
CA MET A 56 -10.20 -17.77 -3.37
C MET A 56 -10.32 -18.83 -2.28
N ILE A 57 -11.33 -18.70 -1.40
CA ILE A 57 -11.65 -19.72 -0.38
C ILE A 57 -12.63 -20.74 -0.94
N TYR A 58 -13.62 -20.28 -1.70
CA TYR A 58 -14.63 -21.10 -2.34
C TYR A 58 -14.81 -20.66 -3.79
N GLY A 59 -15.00 -21.63 -4.67
CA GLY A 59 -15.16 -21.39 -6.10
C GLY A 59 -13.86 -20.92 -6.77
N SER A 60 -13.96 -20.43 -7.98
CA SER A 60 -12.85 -19.91 -8.78
C SER A 60 -13.31 -18.68 -9.57
N LEU A 61 -12.35 -17.85 -10.04
CA LEU A 61 -12.69 -16.73 -10.94
C LEU A 61 -13.37 -17.19 -12.23
N ASP A 62 -13.08 -18.41 -12.69
CA ASP A 62 -13.69 -18.98 -13.89
C ASP A 62 -15.21 -19.19 -13.75
N ASP A 63 -15.69 -19.32 -12.52
CA ASP A 63 -17.13 -19.47 -12.25
C ASP A 63 -17.92 -18.20 -12.59
N LEU A 64 -17.25 -17.02 -12.74
CA LEU A 64 -17.88 -15.79 -13.25
C LEU A 64 -18.30 -15.87 -14.73
N ASN A 65 -17.83 -16.87 -15.48
CA ASN A 65 -18.28 -17.11 -16.84
C ASN A 65 -19.72 -17.69 -16.91
N LYS A 66 -20.27 -18.09 -15.76
CA LYS A 66 -21.68 -18.49 -15.65
C LYS A 66 -22.57 -17.24 -15.68
N ASP A 67 -23.76 -17.39 -16.26
CA ASP A 67 -24.75 -16.30 -16.31
C ASP A 67 -25.17 -15.89 -14.88
N ASN A 68 -25.34 -14.58 -14.67
CA ASN A 68 -25.84 -14.00 -13.43
C ASN A 68 -25.08 -14.45 -12.18
N SER A 69 -23.78 -14.58 -12.28
CA SER A 69 -22.86 -14.99 -11.21
C SER A 69 -22.16 -13.80 -10.56
N ILE A 70 -21.85 -13.95 -9.27
CA ILE A 70 -21.11 -12.97 -8.47
C ILE A 70 -20.12 -13.67 -7.52
N ILE A 71 -18.95 -13.08 -7.35
CA ILE A 71 -17.97 -13.45 -6.32
C ILE A 71 -17.90 -12.32 -5.32
N ILE A 72 -17.89 -12.64 -4.02
CA ILE A 72 -17.92 -11.66 -2.93
C ILE A 72 -16.77 -11.90 -1.93
N GLY A 73 -16.40 -10.87 -1.19
CA GLY A 73 -15.42 -11.00 -0.10
C GLY A 73 -15.97 -11.78 1.09
N SER A 74 -15.10 -12.47 1.82
CA SER A 74 -15.43 -13.35 2.95
C SER A 74 -16.16 -12.61 4.08
N TRP A 75 -15.74 -11.39 4.36
CA TRP A 75 -16.35 -10.57 5.39
C TRP A 75 -17.76 -10.11 4.98
N LEU A 76 -17.97 -9.77 3.71
CA LEU A 76 -19.28 -9.43 3.16
C LEU A 76 -20.23 -10.64 3.22
N ALA A 77 -19.72 -11.83 2.86
CA ALA A 77 -20.49 -13.09 2.93
C ALA A 77 -20.94 -13.37 4.37
N SER A 78 -20.03 -13.24 5.33
CA SER A 78 -20.31 -13.43 6.75
C SER A 78 -21.31 -12.39 7.29
N TYR A 79 -21.16 -11.13 6.90
CA TYR A 79 -22.06 -10.04 7.32
C TYR A 79 -23.49 -10.24 6.82
N LEU A 80 -23.66 -10.70 5.60
CA LEU A 80 -24.97 -10.97 4.99
C LEU A 80 -25.53 -12.33 5.40
N GLY A 81 -24.70 -13.24 5.93
CA GLY A 81 -25.08 -14.62 6.24
C GLY A 81 -25.34 -15.48 5.00
N ILE A 82 -24.56 -15.26 3.92
CA ILE A 82 -24.74 -15.85 2.61
C ILE A 82 -23.63 -16.86 2.30
N PHE A 83 -23.95 -17.93 1.59
CA PHE A 83 -23.04 -18.99 1.19
C PHE A 83 -22.97 -19.14 -0.32
N VAL A 84 -22.00 -19.88 -0.82
CA VAL A 84 -21.92 -20.25 -2.24
C VAL A 84 -23.16 -21.05 -2.64
N GLY A 85 -23.77 -20.65 -3.75
CA GLY A 85 -25.05 -21.20 -4.25
C GLY A 85 -26.28 -20.36 -3.88
N ASP A 86 -26.17 -19.45 -2.92
CA ASP A 86 -27.26 -18.54 -2.56
C ASP A 86 -27.43 -17.43 -3.60
N LYS A 87 -28.62 -16.82 -3.62
CA LYS A 87 -28.94 -15.70 -4.52
C LYS A 87 -29.00 -14.40 -3.75
N ILE A 88 -28.22 -13.42 -4.21
CA ILE A 88 -28.13 -12.06 -3.67
C ILE A 88 -28.78 -11.08 -4.66
N ASN A 89 -29.54 -10.11 -4.15
CA ASN A 89 -30.12 -9.06 -4.97
C ASN A 89 -29.18 -7.84 -5.01
N ILE A 90 -28.79 -7.46 -6.21
CA ILE A 90 -27.94 -6.29 -6.47
C ILE A 90 -28.82 -5.18 -7.05
N THR A 91 -28.87 -4.05 -6.34
CA THR A 91 -29.63 -2.87 -6.73
C THR A 91 -28.66 -1.73 -7.02
N THR A 92 -28.71 -1.20 -8.23
CA THR A 92 -27.89 -0.06 -8.65
C THR A 92 -28.62 1.26 -8.46
N SER A 93 -27.86 2.36 -8.37
CA SER A 93 -28.41 3.72 -8.35
C SER A 93 -28.97 4.18 -9.70
N ASP A 94 -28.76 3.42 -10.77
CA ASP A 94 -29.31 3.73 -12.08
C ASP A 94 -30.84 3.57 -12.07
N ILE A 95 -31.52 4.66 -12.31
CA ILE A 95 -32.98 4.73 -12.29
C ILE A 95 -33.53 4.42 -13.68
N LYS A 96 -34.33 3.37 -13.79
CA LYS A 96 -35.13 3.14 -14.96
C LYS A 96 -36.39 4.02 -14.87
N SER A 97 -36.51 4.97 -15.81
CA SER A 97 -37.73 5.73 -15.99
C SER A 97 -38.73 4.92 -16.77
N SER A 98 -39.91 4.70 -16.20
CA SER A 98 -41.07 4.09 -16.85
C SER A 98 -42.26 5.05 -16.81
N ILE A 99 -43.27 4.80 -17.65
CA ILE A 99 -44.53 5.57 -17.65
C ILE A 99 -45.22 5.55 -16.28
N ILE A 100 -44.92 4.54 -15.45
CA ILE A 100 -45.54 4.33 -14.13
C ILE A 100 -44.68 4.91 -13.00
N GLY A 101 -43.44 5.44 -13.29
CA GLY A 101 -42.51 5.98 -12.30
C GLY A 101 -41.09 5.51 -12.50
N SER A 102 -40.18 6.05 -11.68
CA SER A 102 -38.77 5.70 -11.69
C SER A 102 -38.49 4.69 -10.57
N TYR A 103 -37.89 3.55 -10.93
CA TYR A 103 -37.47 2.53 -9.96
C TYR A 103 -36.00 2.09 -10.19
N PRO A 104 -35.27 1.74 -9.10
CA PRO A 104 -33.91 1.28 -9.22
C PRO A 104 -33.86 -0.08 -9.93
N LYS A 105 -32.79 -0.31 -10.70
CA LYS A 105 -32.54 -1.59 -11.36
C LYS A 105 -32.01 -2.59 -10.33
N SER A 106 -32.76 -3.66 -10.13
CA SER A 106 -32.38 -4.78 -9.27
C SER A 106 -32.25 -6.06 -10.07
N VAL A 107 -31.20 -6.83 -9.82
CA VAL A 107 -30.95 -8.13 -10.46
C VAL A 107 -30.51 -9.12 -9.39
N SER A 108 -31.06 -10.35 -9.48
CA SER A 108 -30.66 -11.44 -8.59
C SER A 108 -29.49 -12.21 -9.20
N LEU A 109 -28.39 -12.32 -8.44
CA LEU A 109 -27.15 -12.99 -8.83
C LEU A 109 -26.87 -14.17 -7.91
N GLU A 110 -26.34 -15.25 -8.44
CA GLU A 110 -25.89 -16.41 -7.68
C GLU A 110 -24.45 -16.21 -7.19
N VAL A 111 -24.20 -16.43 -5.91
CA VAL A 111 -22.85 -16.39 -5.33
C VAL A 111 -22.12 -17.66 -5.73
N VAL A 112 -21.15 -17.54 -6.62
CA VAL A 112 -20.38 -18.68 -7.15
C VAL A 112 -19.00 -18.84 -6.51
N GLY A 113 -18.54 -17.82 -5.76
CA GLY A 113 -17.26 -17.87 -5.10
C GLY A 113 -17.12 -16.84 -3.98
N ILE A 114 -16.19 -17.10 -3.09
CA ILE A 114 -15.82 -16.22 -1.96
C ILE A 114 -14.30 -16.12 -1.92
N PHE A 115 -13.77 -14.89 -1.83
CA PHE A 115 -12.35 -14.61 -1.65
C PHE A 115 -12.07 -14.02 -0.27
N GLU A 116 -10.82 -14.16 0.22
CA GLU A 116 -10.35 -13.56 1.47
C GLU A 116 -8.95 -13.00 1.32
N LEU A 117 -8.81 -11.69 1.27
CA LEU A 117 -7.53 -10.97 1.26
C LEU A 117 -7.06 -10.56 2.66
N ARG A 118 -7.94 -10.71 3.67
CA ARG A 118 -7.77 -10.20 5.05
C ARG A 118 -7.53 -8.70 5.11
N ALA A 119 -8.21 -7.97 4.23
CA ALA A 119 -8.11 -6.53 4.07
C ALA A 119 -9.50 -5.88 4.09
N GLU A 120 -9.56 -4.57 4.24
CA GLU A 120 -10.81 -3.81 4.26
C GLU A 120 -11.67 -4.05 3.01
N ILE A 121 -11.05 -4.34 1.89
CA ILE A 121 -11.70 -4.62 0.62
C ILE A 121 -12.65 -5.83 0.67
N ASP A 122 -12.39 -6.82 1.54
CA ASP A 122 -13.25 -8.00 1.75
C ASP A 122 -14.66 -7.63 2.25
N GLN A 123 -14.79 -6.41 2.80
CA GLN A 123 -16.06 -5.92 3.35
C GLN A 123 -17.00 -5.35 2.30
N SER A 124 -16.48 -4.94 1.15
CA SER A 124 -17.22 -4.12 0.21
C SER A 124 -17.03 -4.47 -1.26
N LEU A 125 -16.05 -5.28 -1.61
CA LEU A 125 -15.80 -5.65 -3.00
C LEU A 125 -16.60 -6.88 -3.42
N ALA A 126 -17.22 -6.77 -4.60
CA ALA A 126 -17.80 -7.88 -5.32
C ALA A 126 -17.34 -7.87 -6.79
N LEU A 127 -17.24 -9.05 -7.38
CA LEU A 127 -16.80 -9.23 -8.75
C LEU A 127 -17.93 -9.87 -9.57
N ILE A 128 -18.15 -9.36 -10.77
CA ILE A 128 -19.04 -9.91 -11.77
C ILE A 128 -18.34 -9.97 -13.12
N SER A 129 -18.90 -10.70 -14.08
CA SER A 129 -18.35 -10.68 -15.44
C SER A 129 -18.51 -9.30 -16.09
N HIS A 130 -17.57 -8.96 -16.98
CA HIS A 130 -17.59 -7.69 -17.73
C HIS A 130 -18.92 -7.50 -18.49
N ASP A 131 -19.39 -8.56 -19.14
CA ASP A 131 -20.63 -8.53 -19.92
C ASP A 131 -21.87 -8.28 -19.05
N LEU A 132 -21.88 -8.85 -17.84
CA LEU A 132 -22.93 -8.60 -16.87
C LEU A 132 -22.90 -7.15 -16.36
N ALA A 133 -21.69 -6.62 -16.07
CA ALA A 133 -21.51 -5.23 -15.67
C ALA A 133 -22.02 -4.25 -16.73
N GLN A 134 -21.76 -4.52 -18.00
CA GLN A 134 -22.27 -3.73 -19.12
C GLN A 134 -23.80 -3.70 -19.15
N LYS A 135 -24.47 -4.83 -18.86
CA LYS A 135 -25.93 -4.91 -18.78
C LYS A 135 -26.51 -4.11 -17.60
N PHE A 136 -25.77 -4.00 -16.49
CA PHE A 136 -26.21 -3.20 -15.33
C PHE A 136 -26.19 -1.72 -15.62
N LYS A 137 -25.21 -1.24 -16.34
CA LYS A 137 -25.03 0.17 -16.63
C LYS A 137 -25.42 0.46 -18.08
N SER A 138 -26.35 1.37 -18.27
CA SER A 138 -26.60 1.98 -19.58
C SER A 138 -25.33 2.76 -19.92
N LEU A 139 -24.50 2.20 -20.80
CA LEU A 139 -23.15 2.67 -21.13
C LEU A 139 -23.13 4.16 -21.47
N LYS A 140 -22.78 4.98 -20.52
CA LYS A 140 -22.05 6.21 -20.77
C LYS A 140 -20.56 5.84 -20.73
N GLU A 141 -19.77 6.30 -21.68
CA GLU A 141 -18.33 6.04 -21.81
C GLU A 141 -17.52 6.37 -20.53
N GLU A 142 -18.08 7.17 -19.63
CA GLU A 142 -17.48 7.67 -18.39
C GLU A 142 -17.25 6.62 -17.28
N THR A 143 -17.59 5.38 -17.50
CA THR A 143 -17.51 4.31 -16.48
C THR A 143 -16.50 3.22 -16.75
N LEU A 144 -15.86 3.25 -17.90
CA LEU A 144 -14.79 2.33 -18.22
C LEU A 144 -13.50 2.83 -17.60
N SER A 145 -12.90 2.02 -16.77
CA SER A 145 -11.61 2.27 -16.14
C SER A 145 -10.56 1.32 -16.69
N ILE A 146 -9.30 1.71 -16.69
CA ILE A 146 -8.18 0.85 -17.06
C ILE A 146 -7.33 0.64 -15.83
N ARG A 147 -7.16 -0.62 -15.44
CA ARG A 147 -6.23 -1.01 -14.38
C ARG A 147 -4.88 -1.29 -15.00
N ILE A 148 -3.84 -0.65 -14.46
CA ILE A 148 -2.46 -0.80 -14.91
C ILE A 148 -1.66 -1.47 -13.80
N LYS A 149 -0.99 -2.56 -14.14
CA LYS A 149 -0.01 -3.22 -13.26
C LYS A 149 1.38 -2.78 -13.67
N THR A 150 2.11 -2.19 -12.73
CA THR A 150 3.47 -1.69 -12.95
C THR A 150 4.51 -2.61 -12.33
N SER A 151 5.74 -2.55 -12.83
CA SER A 151 6.88 -3.31 -12.28
C SER A 151 7.28 -2.83 -10.88
N ASP A 152 7.11 -1.53 -10.61
CA ASP A 152 7.38 -0.90 -9.32
C ASP A 152 6.16 -0.07 -8.89
N LEU A 153 5.72 -0.28 -7.64
CA LEU A 153 4.60 0.46 -7.04
C LEU A 153 4.91 1.95 -6.87
N PHE A 154 6.16 2.32 -6.63
CA PHE A 154 6.54 3.70 -6.34
C PHE A 154 6.52 4.62 -7.57
N ILE A 155 6.59 4.05 -8.78
CA ILE A 155 6.51 4.78 -10.05
C ILE A 155 5.10 4.78 -10.66
N ALA A 156 4.16 4.08 -10.04
CA ALA A 156 2.79 3.93 -10.56
C ALA A 156 2.10 5.26 -10.87
N ASP A 157 2.28 6.28 -10.01
CA ASP A 157 1.73 7.63 -10.24
C ASP A 157 2.26 8.26 -11.52
N LYS A 158 3.58 8.18 -11.72
CA LYS A 158 4.24 8.77 -12.88
C LYS A 158 3.81 8.08 -14.17
N ILE A 159 3.70 6.75 -14.14
CA ILE A 159 3.23 5.97 -15.30
C ILE A 159 1.77 6.31 -15.59
N ALA A 160 0.91 6.31 -14.58
CA ALA A 160 -0.51 6.61 -14.74
C ALA A 160 -0.71 8.02 -15.34
N TYR A 161 -0.02 9.02 -14.81
CA TYR A 161 -0.08 10.40 -15.32
C TYR A 161 0.41 10.52 -16.77
N ASN A 162 1.56 9.91 -17.09
CA ASN A 162 2.14 9.97 -18.44
C ASN A 162 1.36 9.14 -19.48
N SER A 163 0.51 8.22 -19.02
CA SER A 163 -0.31 7.38 -19.89
C SER A 163 -1.60 8.04 -20.33
N ILE A 164 -1.98 9.16 -19.71
CA ILE A 164 -3.17 9.92 -20.09
C ILE A 164 -2.86 10.81 -21.29
N PRO A 165 -3.58 10.66 -22.41
CA PRO A 165 -3.45 11.60 -23.52
C PRO A 165 -4.03 12.98 -23.14
N ASP A 166 -3.40 14.05 -23.60
CA ASP A 166 -3.89 15.41 -23.40
C ASP A 166 -5.33 15.57 -23.92
N ASN A 167 -6.14 16.33 -23.21
CA ASN A 167 -7.54 16.65 -23.55
C ASN A 167 -8.54 15.48 -23.61
N THR A 168 -8.30 14.37 -22.90
CA THR A 168 -9.21 13.21 -22.89
C THR A 168 -10.23 13.24 -21.76
N GLY A 169 -10.10 14.15 -20.78
CA GLY A 169 -10.94 14.16 -19.59
C GLY A 169 -10.75 12.94 -18.67
N LEU A 170 -9.75 12.10 -18.93
CA LEU A 170 -9.41 10.97 -18.10
C LEU A 170 -8.65 11.42 -16.85
N VAL A 171 -8.90 10.76 -15.73
CA VAL A 171 -8.21 10.99 -14.46
C VAL A 171 -7.45 9.73 -14.08
N SER A 172 -6.17 9.87 -13.73
CA SER A 172 -5.41 8.79 -13.14
C SER A 172 -5.59 8.78 -11.63
N SER A 173 -5.68 7.60 -11.05
CA SER A 173 -5.67 7.41 -9.61
C SER A 173 -4.68 6.29 -9.28
N SER A 174 -3.89 6.50 -8.24
CA SER A 174 -2.93 5.51 -7.79
C SER A 174 -3.22 5.11 -6.33
N TRP A 175 -2.49 4.10 -5.86
CA TRP A 175 -2.55 3.67 -4.47
C TRP A 175 -2.19 4.80 -3.49
N LYS A 176 -1.43 5.81 -3.91
CA LYS A 176 -1.09 6.98 -3.07
C LYS A 176 -2.29 7.87 -2.80
N GLU A 177 -3.24 7.96 -3.72
CA GLU A 177 -4.47 8.72 -3.49
C GLU A 177 -5.42 7.99 -2.53
N THR A 178 -5.49 6.67 -2.66
CA THR A 178 -6.35 5.84 -1.81
C THR A 178 -5.76 5.60 -0.41
N HIS A 179 -4.44 5.48 -0.30
CA HIS A 179 -3.74 5.14 0.96
C HIS A 179 -2.67 6.17 1.34
N GLY A 180 -2.69 7.36 0.74
CA GLY A 180 -1.69 8.42 0.92
C GLY A 180 -1.54 8.85 2.37
N THR A 181 -2.64 9.03 3.08
CA THR A 181 -2.64 9.41 4.51
C THR A 181 -1.90 8.41 5.38
N LEU A 182 -1.99 7.10 5.08
CA LEU A 182 -1.23 6.06 5.78
C LEU A 182 0.27 6.20 5.52
N PHE A 183 0.67 6.43 4.27
CA PHE A 183 2.07 6.61 3.92
C PHE A 183 2.67 7.91 4.46
N GLU A 184 1.90 8.99 4.47
CA GLU A 184 2.29 10.25 5.11
C GLU A 184 2.50 10.06 6.62
N ALA A 185 1.62 9.31 7.29
CA ALA A 185 1.76 8.98 8.71
C ALA A 185 3.05 8.16 8.97
N ILE A 186 3.35 7.16 8.14
CA ILE A 186 4.58 6.37 8.25
C ILE A 186 5.83 7.24 8.00
N GLN A 187 5.80 8.15 7.04
CA GLN A 187 6.92 9.07 6.80
C GLN A 187 7.12 10.02 7.98
N PHE A 188 6.05 10.54 8.56
CA PHE A 188 6.12 11.40 9.74
C PHE A 188 6.66 10.64 10.95
N GLU A 189 6.25 9.39 11.16
CA GLU A 189 6.80 8.52 12.21
C GLU A 189 8.31 8.31 12.04
N LYS A 190 8.78 8.00 10.82
CA LYS A 190 10.21 7.86 10.52
C LYS A 190 10.98 9.14 10.82
N LEU A 191 10.41 10.30 10.50
CA LEU A 191 11.02 11.60 10.80
C LEU A 191 11.12 11.83 12.31
N LEU A 192 10.08 11.51 13.08
CA LEU A 192 10.11 11.62 14.54
C LEU A 192 11.14 10.69 15.16
N ILE A 193 11.21 9.43 14.72
CA ILE A 193 12.23 8.48 15.16
C ILE A 193 13.63 9.00 14.83
N GLY A 194 13.84 9.52 13.62
CA GLY A 194 15.09 10.13 13.21
C GLY A 194 15.50 11.32 14.09
N LEU A 195 14.55 12.18 14.44
CA LEU A 195 14.78 13.31 15.34
C LEU A 195 15.16 12.84 16.75
N MET A 196 14.45 11.84 17.28
CA MET A 196 14.76 11.25 18.59
C MET A 196 16.18 10.66 18.62
N LEU A 197 16.55 9.88 17.59
CA LEU A 197 17.89 9.33 17.46
C LEU A 197 18.96 10.43 17.37
N PHE A 198 18.69 11.48 16.62
CA PHE A 198 19.60 12.64 16.52
C PHE A 198 19.81 13.31 17.88
N LEU A 199 18.75 13.49 18.67
CA LEU A 199 18.85 14.05 20.02
C LEU A 199 19.66 13.15 20.95
N ILE A 200 19.43 11.83 20.91
CA ILE A 200 20.19 10.85 21.71
C ILE A 200 21.69 10.93 21.36
N VAL A 201 22.03 10.94 20.07
CA VAL A 201 23.41 11.09 19.62
C VAL A 201 23.99 12.43 20.05
N GLY A 202 23.20 13.51 20.00
CA GLY A 202 23.62 14.83 20.50
C GLY A 202 23.96 14.82 21.98
N VAL A 203 23.13 14.25 22.83
CA VAL A 203 23.40 14.10 24.28
C VAL A 203 24.62 13.22 24.53
N ALA A 204 24.73 12.10 23.83
CA ALA A 204 25.90 11.21 23.95
C ALA A 204 27.19 11.93 23.57
N SER A 205 27.15 12.76 22.51
CA SER A 205 28.33 13.57 22.09
C SER A 205 28.77 14.56 23.15
N ILE A 206 27.85 15.23 23.83
CA ILE A 206 28.12 16.15 24.94
C ILE A 206 28.75 15.39 26.12
N LEU A 207 28.24 14.19 26.44
CA LEU A 207 28.80 13.35 27.51
C LEU A 207 30.24 12.94 27.20
N VAL A 208 30.54 12.52 25.96
CA VAL A 208 31.87 12.16 25.50
C VAL A 208 32.81 13.36 25.61
N LEU A 209 32.38 14.53 25.13
CA LEU A 209 33.17 15.75 25.23
C LEU A 209 33.49 16.12 26.69
N SER A 210 32.47 16.05 27.58
CA SER A 210 32.65 16.32 29.02
C SER A 210 33.66 15.34 29.67
N THR A 211 33.58 14.06 29.29
CA THR A 211 34.50 13.02 29.78
C THR A 211 35.94 13.29 29.33
N ILE A 212 36.13 13.67 28.07
CA ILE A 212 37.49 14.03 27.56
C ILE A 212 38.04 15.24 28.29
N VAL A 213 37.25 16.30 28.47
CA VAL A 213 37.70 17.51 29.21
C VAL A 213 38.07 17.16 30.64
N MET A 214 37.27 16.33 31.32
CA MET A 214 37.59 15.89 32.69
C MET A 214 38.86 15.03 32.75
N THR A 215 39.05 14.13 31.79
CA THR A 215 40.23 13.29 31.68
C THR A 215 41.49 14.12 31.47
N VAL A 216 41.44 15.12 30.56
CA VAL A 216 42.57 16.03 30.32
C VAL A 216 42.91 16.81 31.59
N LYS A 217 41.91 17.35 32.31
CA LYS A 217 42.14 18.07 33.57
C LYS A 217 42.72 17.17 34.65
N SER A 218 42.24 15.96 34.81
CA SER A 218 42.79 15.02 35.82
C SER A 218 44.24 14.60 35.54
N LYS A 219 44.69 14.68 34.28
CA LYS A 219 46.04 14.34 33.85
C LYS A 219 46.94 15.55 33.61
N GLU A 220 46.54 16.72 34.07
CA GLU A 220 47.30 17.98 33.89
C GLU A 220 48.75 17.90 34.40
N ARG A 221 48.97 17.20 35.53
CA ARG A 221 50.30 16.98 36.12
C ARG A 221 51.17 16.09 35.22
N GLU A 222 50.64 15.05 34.64
CA GLU A 222 51.32 14.14 33.71
C GLU A 222 51.67 14.87 32.40
N VAL A 223 50.75 15.71 31.90
CA VAL A 223 50.96 16.57 30.73
C VAL A 223 52.11 17.57 30.99
N GLY A 224 52.18 18.14 32.21
CA GLY A 224 53.27 19.00 32.61
C GLY A 224 54.63 18.30 32.57
N ILE A 225 54.76 17.09 33.10
CA ILE A 225 55.95 16.27 33.04
C ILE A 225 56.39 15.97 31.60
N LEU A 226 55.46 15.59 30.74
CA LEU A 226 55.74 15.33 29.32
C LEU A 226 56.24 16.57 28.59
N LYS A 227 55.74 17.77 28.92
CA LYS A 227 56.22 19.04 28.38
C LYS A 227 57.63 19.35 28.83
N THR A 228 58.02 19.06 30.08
CA THR A 228 59.36 19.29 30.56
C THR A 228 60.42 18.36 29.92
N ILE A 229 59.99 17.17 29.47
CA ILE A 229 60.82 16.20 28.72
C ILE A 229 60.92 16.59 27.23
N GLY A 230 60.17 17.62 26.78
CA GLY A 230 60.25 18.14 25.40
C GLY A 230 59.10 17.69 24.46
N ALA A 231 57.99 17.15 24.98
CA ALA A 231 56.85 16.81 24.15
C ALA A 231 56.18 18.05 23.54
N ASN A 232 55.94 18.01 22.24
CA ASN A 232 55.30 19.08 21.51
C ASN A 232 53.75 19.01 21.72
N ASN A 233 53.08 20.17 21.65
CA ASN A 233 51.61 20.25 21.80
C ASN A 233 50.85 19.31 20.86
N ASN A 234 51.33 19.12 19.63
CA ASN A 234 50.71 18.20 18.68
C ASN A 234 50.79 16.73 19.11
N GLN A 235 51.86 16.33 19.76
CA GLN A 235 52.03 14.99 20.31
C GLN A 235 51.07 14.74 21.48
N LEU A 236 50.86 15.73 22.33
CA LEU A 236 49.91 15.64 23.44
C LEU A 236 48.47 15.53 22.94
N VAL A 237 48.11 16.35 21.97
CA VAL A 237 46.76 16.25 21.32
C VAL A 237 46.56 14.87 20.71
N MET A 238 47.57 14.30 20.07
CA MET A 238 47.51 13.00 19.43
C MET A 238 47.30 11.85 20.44
N ILE A 239 47.94 11.94 21.61
CA ILE A 239 47.79 10.98 22.71
C ILE A 239 46.32 10.95 23.18
N PHE A 240 45.73 12.11 23.48
CA PHE A 240 44.35 12.20 23.93
C PHE A 240 43.35 11.83 22.81
N PHE A 241 43.67 12.13 21.55
CA PHE A 241 42.87 11.72 20.40
C PHE A 241 42.82 10.20 20.28
N PHE A 242 43.96 9.51 20.33
CA PHE A 242 43.99 8.05 20.29
C PHE A 242 43.31 7.41 21.49
N GLN A 243 43.43 8.00 22.68
CA GLN A 243 42.72 7.52 23.86
C GLN A 243 41.20 7.62 23.69
N GLY A 244 40.69 8.75 23.19
CA GLY A 244 39.28 8.94 22.89
C GLY A 244 38.77 7.98 21.80
N LEU A 245 39.57 7.75 20.76
CA LEU A 245 39.29 6.85 19.68
C LEU A 245 39.17 5.38 20.15
N MET A 246 40.09 4.93 21.02
CA MET A 246 40.04 3.59 21.62
C MET A 246 38.75 3.37 22.45
N VAL A 247 38.43 4.32 23.32
CA VAL A 247 37.22 4.23 24.15
C VAL A 247 35.94 4.22 23.28
N SER A 248 35.89 5.07 22.23
CA SER A 248 34.76 5.11 21.30
C SER A 248 34.64 3.83 20.51
N MET A 249 35.72 3.20 20.10
CA MET A 249 35.72 1.93 19.36
C MET A 249 35.19 0.78 20.22
N ILE A 250 35.59 0.72 21.48
CA ILE A 250 35.08 -0.26 22.44
C ILE A 250 33.58 -0.04 22.64
N GLY A 251 33.15 1.20 22.87
CA GLY A 251 31.71 1.54 23.00
C GLY A 251 30.90 1.17 21.79
N LEU A 252 31.40 1.38 20.57
CA LEU A 252 30.77 1.04 19.33
C LEU A 252 30.58 -0.48 19.19
N VAL A 253 31.61 -1.27 19.49
CA VAL A 253 31.54 -2.74 19.45
C VAL A 253 30.47 -3.27 20.41
N PHE A 254 30.48 -2.80 21.68
CA PHE A 254 29.50 -3.20 22.68
C PHE A 254 28.08 -2.74 22.29
N GLY A 255 27.92 -1.52 21.82
CA GLY A 255 26.63 -1.00 21.35
C GLY A 255 26.05 -1.81 20.20
N LEU A 256 26.90 -2.19 19.24
CA LEU A 256 26.50 -2.99 18.09
C LEU A 256 26.12 -4.43 18.50
N LEU A 257 26.89 -5.06 19.39
CA LEU A 257 26.58 -6.40 19.91
C LEU A 257 25.26 -6.44 20.67
N ILE A 258 25.02 -5.47 21.57
CA ILE A 258 23.78 -5.37 22.34
C ILE A 258 22.61 -5.07 21.41
N GLY A 259 22.78 -4.14 20.45
CA GLY A 259 21.75 -3.80 19.47
C GLY A 259 21.32 -5.00 18.63
N LEU A 260 22.28 -5.77 18.10
CA LEU A 260 22.00 -7.00 17.36
C LEU A 260 21.28 -8.05 18.23
N LEU A 261 21.72 -8.23 19.47
CA LEU A 261 21.14 -9.21 20.39
C LEU A 261 19.66 -8.89 20.69
N ILE A 262 19.32 -7.61 20.84
CA ILE A 262 17.93 -7.16 21.04
C ILE A 262 17.09 -7.32 19.76
N THR A 263 17.69 -7.08 18.59
CA THR A 263 16.95 -7.13 17.30
C THR A 263 16.65 -8.57 16.88
N PHE A 264 17.51 -9.55 17.23
CA PHE A 264 17.33 -10.95 16.85
C PHE A 264 16.61 -11.80 17.89
N ASN A 265 16.22 -11.26 19.02
CA ASN A 265 15.44 -11.95 20.06
C ASN A 265 13.99 -11.46 20.09
#